data_aacc888f3a37f905ebed533e5d848721
#
_entry.id   aacc888f3a37f905ebed533e5d848721
#
_cell.length_a   1.000
_cell.length_b   1.000
_cell.length_c   1.000
_cell.angle_alpha   90.00
_cell.angle_beta   90.00
_cell.angle_gamma   90.00
#
_symmetry.space_group_name_H-M   'P 1'
#
loop_
_entity.id
_entity.type
_entity.pdbx_description
1 polymer ?
#
loop_
_entity_poly.entity_id
_entity_poly.type
_entity_poly.pdbx_seq_one_letter_code
_entity_poly.pdbx_strand_id
1 'polypeptide(L)'
;SIRTEMQEEIYQMQKQLGALNMLRLNLNKVLNTPTERVQIGSIVITNKARFYISVSLGEFFFEGDRFYAISEESPMAKIMFGKKPGDSFVLNNIYQEIMEIF
;
A
#
# COMPACT_ATOMS: atom_id res chain seq x y z
N SER A 1 4.43 -27.35 -21.41
CA SER A 1 3.29 -28.26 -21.22
C SER A 1 2.27 -27.64 -20.26
N ILE A 2 1.05 -28.14 -20.30
CA ILE A 2 -0.03 -27.67 -19.42
C ILE A 2 0.34 -27.85 -17.95
N ARG A 3 1.00 -28.95 -17.62
CA ARG A 3 1.43 -29.22 -16.23
C ARG A 3 2.44 -28.19 -15.72
N THR A 4 3.39 -27.80 -16.56
CA THR A 4 4.38 -26.78 -16.20
C THR A 4 3.74 -25.42 -16.00
N GLU A 5 2.83 -25.04 -16.89
CA GLU A 5 2.09 -23.79 -16.79
C GLU A 5 1.27 -23.71 -15.51
N MET A 6 0.59 -24.81 -15.14
CA MET A 6 -0.19 -24.88 -13.90
C MET A 6 0.71 -24.77 -12.67
N GLN A 7 1.90 -25.37 -12.67
CA GLN A 7 2.84 -25.26 -11.58
C GLN A 7 3.36 -23.85 -11.41
N GLU A 8 3.62 -23.14 -12.49
CA GLU A 8 4.05 -21.74 -12.46
C GLU A 8 2.96 -20.83 -11.90
N GLU A 9 1.71 -21.03 -12.29
CA GLU A 9 0.58 -20.27 -11.77
C GLU A 9 0.40 -20.50 -10.27
N ILE A 10 0.48 -21.74 -9.81
CA ILE A 10 0.38 -22.06 -8.38
C ILE A 10 1.51 -21.39 -7.61
N TYR A 11 2.73 -21.45 -8.14
CA TYR A 11 3.88 -20.79 -7.49
C TYR A 11 3.67 -19.27 -7.36
N GLN A 12 3.20 -18.60 -8.42
CA GLN A 12 2.93 -17.17 -8.39
C GLN A 12 1.83 -16.83 -7.39
N MET A 13 0.78 -17.62 -7.34
CA MET A 13 -0.30 -17.42 -6.38
C MET A 13 0.18 -17.58 -4.95
N GLN A 14 0.98 -18.59 -4.67
CA GLN A 14 1.56 -18.80 -3.33
C GLN A 14 2.47 -17.66 -2.92
N LYS A 15 3.27 -17.14 -3.86
CA LYS A 15 4.15 -16.00 -3.61
C LYS A 15 3.35 -14.74 -3.28
N GLN A 16 2.27 -14.49 -4.01
CA GLN A 16 1.38 -13.34 -3.76
C GLN A 16 0.69 -13.47 -2.40
N LEU A 17 0.20 -14.67 -2.05
CA LEU A 17 -0.41 -14.91 -0.74
C LEU A 17 0.58 -14.70 0.40
N GLY A 18 1.82 -15.17 0.23
CA GLY A 18 2.88 -14.95 1.21
C GLY A 18 3.16 -13.47 1.42
N ALA A 19 3.25 -12.71 0.33
CA ALA A 19 3.46 -11.26 0.40
C ALA A 19 2.29 -10.57 1.09
N LEU A 20 1.05 -10.93 0.80
CA LEU A 20 -0.13 -10.39 1.46
C LEU A 20 -0.16 -10.70 2.96
N ASN A 21 0.22 -11.92 3.34
CA ASN A 21 0.27 -12.30 4.75
C ASN A 21 1.31 -11.51 5.51
N MET A 22 2.49 -11.31 4.93
CA MET A 22 3.53 -10.47 5.52
C MET A 22 3.07 -9.02 5.66
N LEU A 23 2.36 -8.53 4.66
CA LEU A 23 1.77 -7.20 4.66
C LEU A 23 0.80 -7.04 5.83
N ARG A 24 -0.11 -8.00 6.03
CA ARG A 24 -1.09 -7.98 7.13
C ARG A 24 -0.41 -8.02 8.50
N LEU A 25 0.64 -8.81 8.65
CA LEU A 25 1.40 -8.87 9.90
C LEU A 25 2.09 -7.55 10.19
N ASN A 26 2.67 -6.92 9.17
CA ASN A 26 3.31 -5.62 9.31
C ASN A 26 2.30 -4.52 9.62
N LEU A 27 1.10 -4.56 9.02
CA LEU A 27 0.03 -3.60 9.28
C LEU A 27 -0.37 -3.58 10.75
N ASN A 28 -0.48 -4.74 11.39
CA ASN A 28 -0.81 -4.81 12.81
C ASN A 28 0.21 -4.07 13.69
N LYS A 29 1.48 -4.07 13.29
CA LYS A 29 2.54 -3.37 14.02
C LYS A 29 2.55 -1.87 13.70
N VAL A 30 2.37 -1.53 12.43
CA VAL A 30 2.55 -0.17 11.92
C VAL A 30 1.39 0.75 12.28
N LEU A 31 0.15 0.24 12.25
CA LEU A 31 -1.05 1.05 12.51
C LEU A 31 -1.11 1.62 13.93
N ASN A 32 -0.27 1.13 14.84
CA ASN A 32 -0.20 1.64 16.20
C ASN A 32 0.93 2.64 16.42
N THR A 33 1.67 3.00 15.37
CA THR A 33 2.84 3.88 15.47
C THR A 33 2.74 5.01 14.45
N PRO A 34 2.07 6.13 14.78
CA PRO A 34 1.98 7.27 13.87
C PRO A 34 3.35 7.81 13.51
N THR A 35 3.53 8.21 12.25
CA THR A 35 4.75 8.84 11.77
C THR A 35 4.46 10.25 11.26
N GLU A 36 5.49 11.08 11.24
CA GLU A 36 5.33 12.49 10.90
C GLU A 36 5.32 12.76 9.39
N ARG A 37 6.02 11.93 8.61
CA ARG A 37 6.17 12.12 7.17
C ARG A 37 6.05 10.82 6.41
N VAL A 38 5.55 10.93 5.18
CA VAL A 38 5.43 9.78 4.29
C VAL A 38 6.81 9.26 3.89
N GLN A 39 7.04 7.97 4.07
CA GLN A 39 8.27 7.27 3.71
C GLN A 39 7.97 5.84 3.31
N ILE A 40 8.99 5.09 2.88
CA ILE A 40 8.83 3.66 2.58
C ILE A 40 8.35 2.95 3.84
N GLY A 41 7.36 2.08 3.70
CA GLY A 41 6.73 1.37 4.81
C GLY A 41 5.59 2.12 5.46
N SER A 42 5.35 3.37 5.08
CA SER A 42 4.24 4.16 5.62
C SER A 42 2.91 3.68 5.10
N ILE A 43 1.90 3.79 5.97
CA ILE A 43 0.51 3.71 5.58
C ILE A 43 -0.03 5.13 5.58
N VAL A 44 -0.54 5.57 4.44
CA VAL A 44 -1.05 6.93 4.25
C VAL A 44 -2.55 6.85 4.08
N ILE A 45 -3.28 7.49 4.98
CA ILE A 45 -4.73 7.57 4.91
C ILE A 45 -5.11 8.97 4.43
N THR A 46 -5.73 9.02 3.25
CA THR A 46 -6.24 10.27 2.69
C THR A 46 -7.76 10.31 2.82
N ASN A 47 -8.35 11.44 2.47
CA ASN A 47 -9.81 11.54 2.42
C ASN A 47 -10.46 10.70 1.31
N LYS A 48 -9.66 10.06 0.43
CA LYS A 48 -10.15 9.23 -0.68
C LYS A 48 -9.79 7.76 -0.55
N ALA A 49 -8.62 7.43 0.00
CA ALA A 49 -8.12 6.06 -0.02
C ALA A 49 -7.08 5.82 1.08
N ARG A 50 -6.66 4.56 1.20
CA ARG A 50 -5.60 4.12 2.10
C ARG A 50 -4.50 3.48 1.27
N PHE A 51 -3.27 3.95 1.45
CA PHE A 51 -2.12 3.48 0.67
C PHE A 51 -1.07 2.89 1.60
N TYR A 52 -0.50 1.76 1.20
CA TYR A 52 0.67 1.19 1.85
C TYR A 52 1.84 1.27 0.87
N ILE A 53 2.87 2.02 1.25
CA ILE A 53 4.05 2.22 0.39
C ILE A 53 5.06 1.12 0.70
N SER A 54 5.05 0.05 -0.07
CA SER A 54 5.92 -1.10 0.13
C SER A 54 6.20 -1.81 -1.20
N VAL A 55 5.27 -2.64 -1.65
CA VAL A 55 5.39 -3.39 -2.89
C VAL A 55 4.13 -3.21 -3.72
N SER A 56 4.23 -3.39 -5.02
CA SER A 56 3.10 -3.21 -5.94
C SER A 56 2.23 -4.47 -5.96
N LEU A 57 1.29 -4.57 -5.03
CA LEU A 57 0.33 -5.68 -4.96
C LEU A 57 -1.09 -5.25 -5.32
N GLY A 58 -1.33 -3.94 -5.51
CA GLY A 58 -2.65 -3.43 -5.84
C GLY A 58 -3.59 -3.41 -4.65
N GLU A 59 -4.88 -3.59 -4.92
CA GLU A 59 -5.93 -3.53 -3.91
C GLU A 59 -5.95 -4.76 -3.02
N PHE A 60 -6.13 -4.52 -1.71
CA PHE A 60 -6.37 -5.59 -0.75
C PHE A 60 -7.24 -5.07 0.40
N PHE A 61 -7.82 -6.00 1.19
CA PHE A 61 -8.66 -5.66 2.33
C PHE A 61 -7.99 -6.11 3.63
N PHE A 62 -8.06 -5.25 4.63
CA PHE A 62 -7.57 -5.55 5.97
C PHE A 62 -8.59 -5.01 6.98
N GLU A 63 -9.13 -5.90 7.82
CA GLU A 63 -10.16 -5.57 8.82
C GLU A 63 -11.34 -4.80 8.23
N GLY A 64 -11.77 -5.20 7.03
CA GLY A 64 -12.91 -4.60 6.37
C GLY A 64 -12.62 -3.33 5.58
N ASP A 65 -11.43 -2.76 5.70
CA ASP A 65 -11.03 -1.55 5.00
C ASP A 65 -10.22 -1.88 3.74
N ARG A 66 -10.42 -1.07 2.70
CA ARG A 66 -9.69 -1.21 1.45
C ARG A 66 -8.37 -0.46 1.51
N PHE A 67 -7.30 -1.14 1.12
CA PHE A 67 -5.95 -0.59 1.01
C PHE A 67 -5.40 -0.81 -0.38
N TYR A 68 -4.49 0.06 -0.80
CA TYR A 68 -3.73 -0.11 -2.03
C TYR A 68 -2.25 -0.22 -1.67
N ALA A 69 -1.67 -1.39 -1.95
CA ALA A 69 -0.22 -1.59 -1.81
C ALA A 69 0.46 -1.08 -3.08
N ILE A 70 1.25 -0.03 -2.95
CA ILE A 70 1.94 0.62 -4.07
C ILE A 70 3.43 0.63 -3.81
N SER A 71 4.22 0.59 -4.89
CA SER A 71 5.67 0.68 -4.76
C SER A 71 6.10 2.12 -4.54
N GLU A 72 7.30 2.30 -3.97
CA GLU A 72 7.88 3.63 -3.78
C GLU A 72 8.11 4.38 -5.09
N GLU A 73 8.19 3.65 -6.22
CA GLU A 73 8.40 4.23 -7.54
C GLU A 73 7.10 4.64 -8.23
N SER A 74 5.95 4.29 -7.68
CA SER A 74 4.67 4.68 -8.27
C SER A 74 4.48 6.19 -8.24
N PRO A 75 3.76 6.76 -9.23
CA PRO A 75 3.49 8.21 -9.23
C PRO A 75 2.81 8.68 -7.94
N MET A 76 1.89 7.89 -7.40
CA MET A 76 1.19 8.21 -6.16
C MET A 76 2.16 8.29 -4.98
N ALA A 77 3.04 7.29 -4.84
CA ALA A 77 4.03 7.28 -3.77
C ALA A 77 4.99 8.47 -3.89
N LYS A 78 5.47 8.76 -5.10
CA LYS A 78 6.41 9.86 -5.34
C LYS A 78 5.82 11.22 -4.96
N ILE A 79 4.55 11.45 -5.27
CA ILE A 79 3.91 12.72 -4.95
C ILE A 79 3.65 12.86 -3.45
N MET A 80 3.45 11.75 -2.73
CA MET A 80 3.21 11.77 -1.29
C MET A 80 4.47 11.83 -0.44
N PHE A 81 5.63 11.43 -0.97
CA PHE A 81 6.87 11.35 -0.18
C PHE A 81 7.19 12.66 0.53
N GLY A 82 7.52 12.54 1.81
CA GLY A 82 7.91 13.68 2.64
C GLY A 82 6.76 14.56 3.11
N LYS A 83 5.53 14.30 2.68
CA LYS A 83 4.37 15.06 3.12
C LYS A 83 3.93 14.65 4.52
N LYS A 84 3.18 15.53 5.16
CA LYS A 84 2.71 15.40 6.55
C LYS A 84 1.18 15.32 6.59
N PRO A 85 0.59 14.86 7.69
CA PRO A 85 -0.86 15.00 7.88
C PRO A 85 -1.27 16.48 7.74
N GLY A 86 -2.35 16.70 7.02
CA GLY A 86 -2.82 18.03 6.68
C GLY A 86 -2.33 18.53 5.32
N ASP A 87 -1.27 17.95 4.78
CA ASP A 87 -0.81 18.27 3.43
C ASP A 87 -1.77 17.70 2.39
N SER A 88 -1.80 18.33 1.22
CA SER A 88 -2.65 17.91 0.12
C SER A 88 -1.85 17.75 -1.17
N PHE A 89 -2.42 17.04 -2.12
CA PHE A 89 -1.82 16.86 -3.44
C PHE A 89 -2.91 16.61 -4.48
N VAL A 90 -2.55 16.77 -5.75
CA VAL A 90 -3.42 16.46 -6.89
C VAL A 90 -2.70 15.47 -7.79
N LEU A 91 -3.35 14.37 -8.12
CA LEU A 91 -2.86 13.39 -9.08
C LEU A 91 -4.03 12.94 -9.96
N ASN A 92 -3.83 12.93 -11.28
CA ASN A 92 -4.87 12.56 -12.25
C ASN A 92 -6.16 13.37 -12.06
N ASN A 93 -6.01 14.67 -11.77
CA ASN A 93 -7.12 15.61 -11.51
C ASN A 93 -7.94 15.26 -10.26
N ILE A 94 -7.41 14.42 -9.37
CA ILE A 94 -8.06 14.08 -8.10
C ILE A 94 -7.29 14.75 -6.97
N TYR A 95 -7.99 15.64 -6.25
CA TYR A 95 -7.45 16.28 -5.05
C TYR A 95 -7.59 15.32 -3.86
N GLN A 96 -6.52 15.18 -3.10
CA GLN A 96 -6.52 14.38 -1.88
C GLN A 96 -5.81 15.14 -0.76
N GLU A 97 -6.30 14.94 0.45
CA GLU A 97 -5.69 15.47 1.67
C GLU A 97 -5.24 14.30 2.54
N ILE A 98 -4.01 14.38 3.05
CA ILE A 98 -3.46 13.37 3.95
C ILE A 98 -4.04 13.61 5.33
N MET A 99 -4.75 12.60 5.84
CA MET A 99 -5.39 12.66 7.16
C MET A 99 -4.49 12.08 8.24
N GLU A 100 -3.89 10.92 7.98
CA GLU A 100 -3.06 10.21 8.94
C GLU A 100 -1.92 9.48 8.22
N ILE A 101 -0.81 9.31 8.92
CA ILE A 101 0.35 8.55 8.45
C ILE A 101 0.81 7.63 9.58
N PHE A 102 1.02 6.36 9.24
CA PHE A 102 1.54 5.38 10.19
C PHE A 102 2.82 4.75 9.72
#